data_787727d593d966429d986cc2e4cdea28
#
_entry.id   787727d593d966429d986cc2e4cdea28
#
_cell.length_a   1.000
_cell.length_b   1.000
_cell.length_c   1.000
_cell.angle_alpha   90.00
_cell.angle_beta   90.00
_cell.angle_gamma   90.00
#
_symmetry.space_group_name_H-M   'P 1'
#
loop_
_entity.id
_entity.type
_entity.pdbx_description
1 polymer ?
#
loop_
_entity_poly.entity_id
_entity_poly.type
_entity_poly.pdbx_seq_one_letter_code
_entity_poly.pdbx_strand_id
1 'polypeptide(L)'
;MARNFTRRDFIKTAGIGTMGLALGGPAMLTNAFALNRGRRTLRILQWSHFVPRYDRWFDPYAKQWGERHNVDVIVNHISLSDLRSTFASEVVAGRGHDIIEFIDPPSDFEPSVLDLSDLNQEAGKRFGAQVPFATRSSHNPDTGKYYGFCHGWTSDPGDYRKSLWQKVGKPDGPRTWEDLLVYSARIKKELGVQNGIGISQELDSNMAGRALLWSFDTGTQDRNEHVILDNKKTVEAVKYMADLYEKTLTPEVFGWTPASNNQLLIAGRASYILNSISAYRSAQKDVPEIAKDIYFSPALKGPGGTGWASEHVIYVSVIPKFAARNADLAKQFLLDLCANYDRAMWESELYASPSFFHTPLPAGERGYPRVSGARNLRDVYNAWFSKDPFALPGEAPGKLLPLRDAEKWSTNIGHPGPANPAEGEIFGTFVIPTMFARVAQRRQSAEESVKQAAAEGRKIFDKWRAQGLIGKKG
;
A
#
# COMPACT_ATOMS: atom_id res chain seq x y z
N MET A 1 23.18 23.29 21.54
CA MET A 1 24.25 22.71 20.70
C MET A 1 23.68 21.44 20.03
N ALA A 2 23.26 21.55 18.80
CA ALA A 2 22.70 20.40 18.04
C ALA A 2 23.87 19.54 17.52
N ARG A 3 23.90 18.26 17.88
CA ARG A 3 24.83 17.29 17.31
C ARG A 3 24.37 16.92 15.90
N ASN A 4 25.16 17.22 14.90
CA ASN A 4 24.95 16.78 13.53
C ASN A 4 25.12 15.25 13.45
N PHE A 5 24.06 14.54 13.10
CA PHE A 5 24.10 13.12 12.75
C PHE A 5 24.81 12.93 11.41
N THR A 6 25.90 12.17 11.38
CA THR A 6 26.67 11.91 10.17
C THR A 6 26.34 10.53 9.59
N ARG A 7 26.64 10.35 8.27
CA ARG A 7 26.53 9.04 7.58
C ARG A 7 27.20 7.87 8.32
N ARG A 8 28.18 8.16 9.15
CA ARG A 8 28.94 7.18 9.93
C ARG A 8 28.15 6.67 11.15
N ASP A 9 27.21 7.47 11.67
CA ASP A 9 26.38 7.08 12.82
C ASP A 9 25.24 6.16 12.36
N PHE A 10 24.75 6.32 11.13
CA PHE A 10 23.76 5.43 10.51
C PHE A 10 24.32 4.02 10.26
N ILE A 11 25.60 3.92 9.83
CA ILE A 11 26.24 2.62 9.56
C ILE A 11 26.55 1.86 10.86
N LYS A 12 26.74 2.53 11.98
CA LYS A 12 27.00 1.87 13.27
C LYS A 12 25.76 1.25 13.91
N THR A 13 24.57 1.75 13.58
CA THR A 13 23.30 1.20 14.10
C THR A 13 22.80 0.02 13.27
N ALA A 14 23.23 -0.10 12.01
CA ALA A 14 22.87 -1.20 11.11
C ALA A 14 23.85 -2.39 11.12
N GLY A 15 24.90 -2.34 11.91
CA GLY A 15 26.05 -3.25 11.83
C GLY A 15 26.36 -4.03 13.13
N ILE A 16 25.35 -4.55 13.85
CA ILE A 16 25.60 -5.54 14.92
C ILE A 16 24.78 -6.79 14.68
N GLY A 17 25.33 -7.65 13.83
CA GLY A 17 24.71 -8.96 13.56
C GLY A 17 25.65 -9.92 12.85
N THR A 18 26.97 -9.85 13.08
CA THR A 18 27.89 -10.93 12.69
C THR A 18 29.22 -10.75 13.42
N MET A 19 29.45 -11.54 14.47
CA MET A 19 30.70 -12.22 14.79
C MET A 19 30.63 -12.81 16.21
N GLY A 20 30.56 -14.10 16.25
CA GLY A 20 30.65 -14.94 17.45
C GLY A 20 30.92 -16.38 17.06
N LEU A 21 31.96 -16.60 16.25
CA LEU A 21 32.53 -17.94 16.05
C LEU A 21 33.83 -18.03 16.88
N ALA A 22 33.77 -18.74 17.99
CA ALA A 22 34.91 -19.56 18.42
C ALA A 22 34.57 -20.39 19.64
N LEU A 23 34.88 -21.70 19.54
CA LEU A 23 35.16 -22.64 20.60
C LEU A 23 33.96 -23.27 21.37
N GLY A 24 33.35 -24.23 20.72
CA GLY A 24 32.56 -25.29 21.34
C GLY A 24 32.50 -26.46 20.35
N GLY A 25 33.04 -27.61 20.73
CA GLY A 25 33.32 -28.76 19.87
C GLY A 25 32.11 -29.35 19.11
N PRO A 26 32.37 -30.31 18.20
CA PRO A 26 31.38 -30.84 17.22
C PRO A 26 30.16 -31.56 17.78
N ALA A 27 30.09 -31.79 19.10
CA ALA A 27 29.04 -32.60 19.71
C ALA A 27 27.75 -31.85 20.08
N MET A 28 27.71 -30.50 20.08
CA MET A 28 26.49 -29.72 20.40
C MET A 28 25.68 -29.28 19.17
N LEU A 29 26.29 -29.31 17.99
CA LEU A 29 25.57 -28.91 16.73
C LEU A 29 24.74 -30.06 16.13
N THR A 30 25.01 -31.32 16.51
CA THR A 30 24.29 -32.47 15.97
C THR A 30 22.90 -32.66 16.60
N ASN A 31 22.64 -32.18 17.81
CA ASN A 31 21.33 -32.33 18.46
C ASN A 31 20.30 -31.29 18.08
N ALA A 32 20.69 -30.10 17.59
CA ALA A 32 19.75 -29.09 17.08
C ALA A 32 19.19 -29.44 15.71
N PHE A 33 19.94 -30.20 14.90
CA PHE A 33 19.49 -30.67 13.57
C PHE A 33 18.73 -32.02 13.61
N ALA A 34 18.79 -32.75 14.72
CA ALA A 34 18.17 -34.08 14.83
C ALA A 34 16.69 -34.04 15.28
N LEU A 35 16.18 -32.91 15.77
CA LEU A 35 14.82 -32.79 16.30
C LEU A 35 13.74 -32.41 15.28
N ASN A 36 14.11 -32.13 14.00
CA ASN A 36 13.16 -31.61 12.99
C ASN A 36 12.98 -32.53 11.78
N ARG A 37 13.26 -33.83 11.88
CA ARG A 37 13.00 -34.81 10.81
C ARG A 37 11.51 -35.15 10.79
N GLY A 38 10.72 -34.33 10.05
CA GLY A 38 9.32 -34.62 9.77
C GLY A 38 8.38 -33.41 9.69
N ARG A 39 8.79 -32.21 10.14
CA ARG A 39 7.97 -31.01 10.01
C ARG A 39 8.08 -30.41 8.59
N ARG A 40 6.92 -30.04 8.02
CA ARG A 40 6.90 -29.22 6.80
C ARG A 40 7.33 -27.81 7.15
N THR A 41 7.92 -27.08 6.20
CA THR A 41 8.29 -25.67 6.38
C THR A 41 7.40 -24.81 5.49
N LEU A 42 6.81 -23.76 6.06
CA LEU A 42 6.10 -22.71 5.35
C LEU A 42 6.96 -21.44 5.35
N ARG A 43 7.33 -20.93 4.19
CA ARG A 43 8.13 -19.72 4.03
C ARG A 43 7.26 -18.57 3.56
N ILE A 44 7.30 -17.45 4.25
CA ILE A 44 6.52 -16.26 3.98
C ILE A 44 7.46 -15.11 3.69
N LEU A 45 7.26 -14.42 2.57
CA LEU A 45 7.94 -13.18 2.24
C LEU A 45 6.98 -12.01 2.42
N GLN A 46 7.38 -11.06 3.23
CA GLN A 46 6.66 -9.81 3.47
C GLN A 46 7.58 -8.60 3.31
N TRP A 47 6.99 -7.43 3.13
CA TRP A 47 7.70 -6.17 3.27
C TRP A 47 7.85 -5.78 4.75
N SER A 48 8.89 -5.00 5.08
CA SER A 48 9.07 -4.41 6.41
C SER A 48 8.03 -3.31 6.61
N HIS A 49 7.10 -3.53 7.53
CA HIS A 49 5.92 -2.69 7.71
C HIS A 49 6.26 -1.29 8.24
N PHE A 50 5.66 -0.22 7.69
CA PHE A 50 5.89 1.16 8.12
C PHE A 50 5.38 1.45 9.54
N VAL A 51 4.55 0.58 10.11
CA VAL A 51 4.24 0.52 11.54
C VAL A 51 4.91 -0.72 12.12
N PRO A 52 6.16 -0.63 12.66
CA PRO A 52 6.97 -1.79 13.05
C PRO A 52 6.36 -2.67 14.15
N ARG A 53 5.32 -2.20 14.82
CA ARG A 53 4.55 -2.99 15.79
C ARG A 53 3.85 -4.16 15.11
N TYR A 54 3.43 -4.01 13.85
CA TYR A 54 2.83 -5.09 13.06
C TYR A 54 3.79 -6.27 12.89
N ASP A 55 5.04 -6.04 12.45
CA ASP A 55 6.04 -7.10 12.25
C ASP A 55 6.35 -7.81 13.57
N ARG A 56 6.51 -7.04 14.66
CA ARG A 56 6.74 -7.59 16.00
C ARG A 56 5.61 -8.49 16.52
N TRP A 57 4.40 -8.30 16.03
CA TRP A 57 3.26 -9.18 16.31
C TRP A 57 3.19 -10.33 15.30
N PHE A 58 3.38 -10.06 14.01
CA PHE A 58 3.17 -11.04 12.96
C PHE A 58 4.13 -12.22 13.05
N ASP A 59 5.40 -11.99 13.34
CA ASP A 59 6.41 -13.04 13.42
C ASP A 59 6.10 -14.06 14.54
N PRO A 60 5.84 -13.65 15.79
CA PRO A 60 5.39 -14.56 16.83
C PRO A 60 4.05 -15.23 16.52
N TYR A 61 3.10 -14.51 15.91
CA TYR A 61 1.82 -15.06 15.49
C TYR A 61 2.00 -16.21 14.48
N ALA A 62 2.80 -15.98 13.44
CA ALA A 62 3.09 -16.96 12.42
C ALA A 62 3.81 -18.21 13.01
N LYS A 63 4.77 -17.99 13.90
CA LYS A 63 5.46 -19.07 14.62
C LYS A 63 4.49 -19.88 15.47
N GLN A 64 3.65 -19.25 16.29
CA GLN A 64 2.64 -19.92 17.11
C GLN A 64 1.62 -20.69 16.27
N TRP A 65 1.23 -20.15 15.11
CA TRP A 65 0.40 -20.88 14.16
C TRP A 65 1.10 -22.16 13.70
N GLY A 66 2.38 -22.07 13.35
CA GLY A 66 3.20 -23.22 12.97
C GLY A 66 3.28 -24.27 14.06
N GLU A 67 3.48 -23.87 15.32
CA GLU A 67 3.51 -24.78 16.47
C GLU A 67 2.18 -25.56 16.62
N ARG A 68 1.04 -24.88 16.49
CA ARG A 68 -0.29 -25.51 16.54
C ARG A 68 -0.57 -26.49 15.40
N HIS A 69 0.06 -26.29 14.24
CA HIS A 69 -0.14 -27.09 13.03
C HIS A 69 1.01 -28.05 12.72
N ASN A 70 1.98 -28.18 13.63
CA ASN A 70 3.20 -28.99 13.44
C ASN A 70 3.98 -28.60 12.16
N VAL A 71 4.14 -27.29 11.93
CA VAL A 71 4.81 -26.67 10.77
C VAL A 71 5.89 -25.72 11.28
N ASP A 72 7.05 -25.70 10.62
CA ASP A 72 8.06 -24.66 10.86
C ASP A 72 7.74 -23.47 9.95
N VAL A 73 7.41 -22.32 10.53
CA VAL A 73 7.13 -21.10 9.79
C VAL A 73 8.34 -20.18 9.82
N ILE A 74 8.79 -19.73 8.65
CA ILE A 74 9.88 -18.77 8.47
C ILE A 74 9.30 -17.55 7.79
N VAL A 75 9.38 -16.38 8.44
CA VAL A 75 8.99 -15.09 7.88
C VAL A 75 10.25 -14.32 7.51
N ASN A 76 10.32 -13.83 6.29
CA ASN A 76 11.37 -12.94 5.81
C ASN A 76 10.76 -11.59 5.47
N HIS A 77 11.40 -10.51 5.95
CA HIS A 77 11.04 -9.14 5.66
C HIS A 77 12.06 -8.49 4.74
N ILE A 78 11.59 -7.78 3.72
CA ILE A 78 12.44 -7.03 2.79
C ILE A 78 11.89 -5.61 2.60
N SER A 79 12.67 -4.75 1.94
CA SER A 79 12.17 -3.46 1.48
C SER A 79 11.01 -3.67 0.52
N LEU A 80 9.95 -2.88 0.65
CA LEU A 80 8.80 -2.97 -0.24
C LEU A 80 9.16 -2.74 -1.72
N SER A 81 10.20 -1.94 -2.00
CA SER A 81 10.71 -1.72 -3.36
C SER A 81 11.35 -2.97 -3.99
N ASP A 82 11.74 -3.95 -3.18
CA ASP A 82 12.42 -5.16 -3.63
C ASP A 82 11.48 -6.36 -3.83
N LEU A 83 10.22 -6.26 -3.41
CA LEU A 83 9.26 -7.38 -3.48
C LEU A 83 9.10 -7.95 -4.89
N ARG A 84 8.83 -7.09 -5.88
CA ARG A 84 8.59 -7.54 -7.26
C ARG A 84 9.84 -8.18 -7.88
N SER A 85 11.01 -7.60 -7.70
CA SER A 85 12.27 -8.11 -8.23
C SER A 85 12.71 -9.41 -7.57
N THR A 86 12.50 -9.51 -6.25
CA THR A 86 12.76 -10.74 -5.48
C THR A 86 11.86 -11.86 -5.96
N PHE A 87 10.55 -11.62 -6.06
CA PHE A 87 9.61 -12.64 -6.54
C PHE A 87 9.88 -13.03 -7.98
N ALA A 88 10.18 -12.10 -8.88
CA ALA A 88 10.57 -12.43 -10.26
C ALA A 88 11.79 -13.35 -10.31
N SER A 89 12.78 -13.11 -9.44
CA SER A 89 13.97 -13.97 -9.34
C SER A 89 13.63 -15.37 -8.82
N GLU A 90 12.72 -15.49 -7.85
CA GLU A 90 12.25 -16.79 -7.34
C GLU A 90 11.47 -17.58 -8.39
N VAL A 91 10.63 -16.89 -9.19
CA VAL A 91 9.91 -17.52 -10.32
C VAL A 91 10.88 -18.11 -11.32
N VAL A 92 11.94 -17.36 -11.71
CA VAL A 92 12.98 -17.85 -12.62
C VAL A 92 13.73 -19.01 -12.01
N ALA A 93 14.05 -18.96 -10.71
CA ALA A 93 14.76 -20.03 -10.01
C ALA A 93 13.89 -21.28 -9.76
N GLY A 94 12.57 -21.20 -9.89
CA GLY A 94 11.61 -22.26 -9.60
C GLY A 94 11.58 -22.68 -8.12
N ARG A 95 12.00 -21.77 -7.22
CA ARG A 95 12.07 -22.00 -5.76
C ARG A 95 12.14 -20.71 -5.00
N GLY A 96 11.66 -20.70 -3.73
CA GLY A 96 11.68 -19.54 -2.87
C GLY A 96 10.68 -19.68 -1.74
N HIS A 97 9.89 -18.65 -1.53
CA HIS A 97 8.86 -18.59 -0.49
C HIS A 97 7.56 -19.28 -0.96
N ASP A 98 6.78 -19.75 0.00
CA ASP A 98 5.48 -20.41 -0.25
C ASP A 98 4.33 -19.39 -0.33
N ILE A 99 4.45 -18.28 0.40
CA ILE A 99 3.54 -17.12 0.36
C ILE A 99 4.38 -15.88 0.11
N ILE A 100 3.97 -15.06 -0.83
CA ILE A 100 4.52 -13.72 -1.02
C ILE A 100 3.38 -12.71 -0.87
N GLU A 101 3.53 -11.76 0.05
CA GLU A 101 2.58 -10.68 0.25
C GLU A 101 3.02 -9.43 -0.51
N PHE A 102 2.21 -9.05 -1.50
CA PHE A 102 2.37 -7.81 -2.25
C PHE A 102 1.58 -6.67 -1.62
N ILE A 103 1.99 -5.45 -1.93
CA ILE A 103 1.32 -4.20 -1.51
C ILE A 103 0.54 -3.53 -2.64
N ASP A 104 0.67 -4.05 -3.84
CA ASP A 104 -0.03 -3.66 -5.06
C ASP A 104 -0.49 -4.93 -5.79
N PRO A 105 -1.52 -4.87 -6.64
CA PRO A 105 -2.00 -6.04 -7.36
C PRO A 105 -0.91 -6.71 -8.21
N PRO A 106 -0.47 -7.93 -7.89
CA PRO A 106 0.56 -8.65 -8.65
C PRO A 106 -0.01 -9.39 -9.87
N SER A 107 -0.89 -8.74 -10.62
CA SER A 107 -1.65 -9.34 -11.71
C SER A 107 -0.77 -9.78 -12.90
N ASP A 108 0.35 -9.11 -13.13
CA ASP A 108 1.37 -9.47 -14.10
C ASP A 108 2.11 -10.78 -13.77
N PHE A 109 2.00 -11.26 -12.53
CA PHE A 109 2.49 -12.58 -12.12
C PHE A 109 1.45 -13.70 -12.21
N GLU A 110 0.23 -13.44 -12.69
CA GLU A 110 -0.82 -14.48 -12.83
C GLU A 110 -0.31 -15.78 -13.50
N PRO A 111 0.52 -15.74 -14.56
CA PRO A 111 1.05 -16.97 -15.15
C PRO A 111 1.95 -17.80 -14.23
N SER A 112 2.48 -17.21 -13.15
CA SER A 112 3.48 -17.83 -12.28
C SER A 112 2.92 -18.29 -10.93
N VAL A 113 1.64 -17.98 -10.64
CA VAL A 113 0.99 -18.27 -9.36
C VAL A 113 -0.14 -19.29 -9.52
N LEU A 114 -0.58 -19.88 -8.41
CA LEU A 114 -1.72 -20.78 -8.37
C LEU A 114 -3.03 -19.98 -8.45
N ASP A 115 -4.05 -20.62 -9.00
CA ASP A 115 -5.44 -20.14 -8.88
C ASP A 115 -5.92 -20.35 -7.44
N LEU A 116 -6.33 -19.25 -6.79
CA LEU A 116 -6.81 -19.23 -5.42
C LEU A 116 -8.34 -19.05 -5.31
N SER A 117 -9.08 -19.44 -6.35
CA SER A 117 -10.55 -19.33 -6.38
C SER A 117 -11.22 -20.09 -5.25
N ASP A 118 -10.72 -21.29 -4.91
CA ASP A 118 -11.22 -22.08 -3.79
C ASP A 118 -11.00 -21.40 -2.43
N LEU A 119 -9.83 -20.78 -2.23
CA LEU A 119 -9.51 -20.01 -1.03
C LEU A 119 -10.43 -18.79 -0.89
N ASN A 120 -10.62 -18.02 -1.97
CA ASN A 120 -11.48 -16.85 -1.96
C ASN A 120 -12.96 -17.22 -1.72
N GLN A 121 -13.43 -18.34 -2.30
CA GLN A 121 -14.78 -18.86 -2.04
C GLN A 121 -14.95 -19.28 -0.58
N GLU A 122 -13.97 -19.98 -0.01
CA GLU A 122 -14.02 -20.41 1.38
C GLU A 122 -14.00 -19.22 2.34
N ALA A 123 -13.14 -18.22 2.07
CA ALA A 123 -13.13 -16.98 2.84
C ALA A 123 -14.47 -16.25 2.76
N GLY A 124 -15.08 -16.16 1.57
CA GLY A 124 -16.41 -15.58 1.39
C GLY A 124 -17.49 -16.26 2.22
N LYS A 125 -17.46 -17.60 2.34
CA LYS A 125 -18.39 -18.36 3.19
C LYS A 125 -18.19 -18.09 4.67
N ARG A 126 -16.93 -17.98 5.12
CA ARG A 126 -16.59 -17.77 6.55
C ARG A 126 -16.75 -16.34 7.01
N PHE A 127 -16.36 -15.39 6.18
CA PHE A 127 -16.12 -14.01 6.57
C PHE A 127 -17.04 -13.00 5.87
N GLY A 128 -17.90 -13.48 4.96
CA GLY A 128 -18.79 -12.64 4.18
C GLY A 128 -18.14 -12.02 2.94
N ALA A 129 -18.83 -11.08 2.31
CA ALA A 129 -18.36 -10.44 1.10
C ALA A 129 -17.09 -9.61 1.34
N GLN A 130 -16.16 -9.73 0.42
CA GLN A 130 -14.95 -8.90 0.35
C GLN A 130 -15.30 -7.49 -0.17
N VAL A 131 -14.56 -6.47 0.23
CA VAL A 131 -14.72 -5.13 -0.35
C VAL A 131 -14.46 -5.17 -1.86
N PRO A 132 -15.25 -4.45 -2.69
CA PRO A 132 -15.24 -4.65 -4.14
C PRO A 132 -13.90 -4.39 -4.82
N PHE A 133 -13.13 -3.39 -4.37
CA PHE A 133 -11.83 -3.09 -4.98
C PHE A 133 -10.78 -4.16 -4.61
N ALA A 134 -10.86 -4.80 -3.44
CA ALA A 134 -9.98 -5.89 -3.07
C ALA A 134 -10.19 -7.12 -3.98
N THR A 135 -11.44 -7.44 -4.31
CA THR A 135 -11.75 -8.46 -5.32
C THR A 135 -11.16 -8.07 -6.69
N ARG A 136 -11.35 -6.82 -7.13
CA ARG A 136 -10.79 -6.36 -8.41
C ARG A 136 -9.25 -6.32 -8.42
N SER A 137 -8.61 -6.33 -7.25
CA SER A 137 -7.16 -6.34 -7.10
C SER A 137 -6.54 -7.73 -6.96
N SER A 138 -7.35 -8.78 -7.00
CA SER A 138 -6.90 -10.18 -6.84
C SER A 138 -7.53 -11.16 -7.82
N HIS A 139 -8.49 -10.71 -8.63
CA HIS A 139 -9.24 -11.52 -9.58
C HIS A 139 -9.10 -10.99 -11.00
N ASN A 140 -8.82 -11.88 -11.94
CA ASN A 140 -8.84 -11.59 -13.37
C ASN A 140 -10.17 -12.06 -13.97
N PRO A 141 -11.07 -11.15 -14.39
CA PRO A 141 -12.38 -11.55 -14.93
C PRO A 141 -12.28 -12.28 -16.28
N ASP A 142 -11.22 -12.05 -17.07
CA ASP A 142 -11.03 -12.68 -18.37
C ASP A 142 -10.65 -14.15 -18.26
N THR A 143 -9.83 -14.50 -17.28
CA THR A 143 -9.46 -15.90 -17.00
C THR A 143 -10.42 -16.57 -16.02
N GLY A 144 -11.19 -15.79 -15.26
CA GLY A 144 -12.03 -16.25 -14.16
C GLY A 144 -11.25 -16.70 -12.93
N LYS A 145 -9.94 -16.39 -12.84
CA LYS A 145 -9.04 -16.84 -11.77
C LYS A 145 -8.78 -15.78 -10.73
N TYR A 146 -8.63 -16.23 -9.49
CA TYR A 146 -8.01 -15.42 -8.45
C TYR A 146 -6.51 -15.67 -8.45
N TYR A 147 -5.73 -14.71 -8.99
CA TYR A 147 -4.26 -14.78 -8.98
C TYR A 147 -3.66 -14.50 -7.61
N GLY A 148 -4.48 -14.04 -6.65
CA GLY A 148 -4.06 -13.77 -5.29
C GLY A 148 -5.21 -13.83 -4.30
N PHE A 149 -4.86 -13.67 -3.04
CA PHE A 149 -5.80 -13.58 -1.92
C PHE A 149 -5.59 -12.26 -1.18
N CYS A 150 -6.58 -11.38 -1.29
CA CYS A 150 -6.52 -10.09 -0.61
C CYS A 150 -7.15 -10.18 0.77
N HIS A 151 -6.34 -10.12 1.82
CA HIS A 151 -6.83 -10.18 3.20
C HIS A 151 -7.07 -8.81 3.85
N GLY A 152 -6.45 -7.76 3.32
CA GLY A 152 -6.56 -6.42 3.87
C GLY A 152 -6.18 -5.32 2.87
N TRP A 153 -6.32 -4.08 3.32
CA TRP A 153 -6.02 -2.90 2.53
C TRP A 153 -5.73 -1.70 3.44
N THR A 154 -5.18 -0.65 2.86
CA THR A 154 -4.93 0.62 3.51
C THR A 154 -5.40 1.74 2.60
N SER A 155 -6.06 2.75 3.16
CA SER A 155 -6.50 3.92 2.40
C SER A 155 -5.36 4.89 2.13
N ASP A 156 -5.51 5.72 1.09
CA ASP A 156 -4.58 6.77 0.68
C ASP A 156 -5.25 8.16 0.80
N PRO A 157 -5.45 8.67 2.03
CA PRO A 157 -6.00 10.00 2.26
C PRO A 157 -4.98 11.09 1.95
N GLY A 158 -5.42 12.34 2.04
CA GLY A 158 -4.51 13.45 2.19
C GLY A 158 -4.23 13.73 3.67
N ASP A 159 -2.97 13.73 4.05
CA ASP A 159 -2.50 14.13 5.38
C ASP A 159 -2.08 15.61 5.32
N TYR A 160 -2.74 16.47 6.09
CA TYR A 160 -2.46 17.91 6.04
C TYR A 160 -2.17 18.51 7.41
N ARG A 161 -1.30 19.53 7.43
CA ARG A 161 -0.95 20.30 8.64
C ARG A 161 -1.99 21.39 8.87
N LYS A 162 -2.98 21.13 9.72
CA LYS A 162 -4.15 22.01 9.97
C LYS A 162 -3.76 23.45 10.27
N SER A 163 -2.74 23.66 11.10
CA SER A 163 -2.29 25.01 11.46
C SER A 163 -1.83 25.84 10.26
N LEU A 164 -1.18 25.21 9.27
CA LEU A 164 -0.71 25.88 8.07
C LEU A 164 -1.88 26.22 7.14
N TRP A 165 -2.80 25.28 6.96
CA TRP A 165 -4.00 25.47 6.15
C TRP A 165 -4.95 26.52 6.73
N GLN A 166 -5.07 26.56 8.07
CA GLN A 166 -5.84 27.58 8.75
C GLN A 166 -5.31 29.00 8.52
N LYS A 167 -3.97 29.17 8.49
CA LYS A 167 -3.34 30.48 8.24
C LYS A 167 -3.67 31.06 6.86
N VAL A 168 -3.95 30.20 5.89
CA VAL A 168 -4.34 30.61 4.53
C VAL A 168 -5.85 30.59 4.30
N GLY A 169 -6.66 30.43 5.36
CA GLY A 169 -8.12 30.51 5.30
C GLY A 169 -8.82 29.22 4.88
N LYS A 170 -8.15 28.05 5.00
CA LYS A 170 -8.72 26.73 4.66
C LYS A 170 -8.53 25.71 5.81
N PRO A 171 -9.15 25.94 6.99
CA PRO A 171 -8.88 25.15 8.21
C PRO A 171 -9.22 23.66 8.11
N ASP A 172 -10.10 23.29 7.17
CA ASP A 172 -10.52 21.88 6.96
C ASP A 172 -9.69 21.16 5.87
N GLY A 173 -8.56 21.75 5.47
CA GLY A 173 -7.71 21.21 4.41
C GLY A 173 -8.35 21.24 3.02
N PRO A 174 -7.67 20.65 2.00
CA PRO A 174 -8.19 20.64 0.63
C PRO A 174 -9.34 19.63 0.48
N ARG A 175 -10.30 19.96 -0.38
CA ARG A 175 -11.40 19.08 -0.80
C ARG A 175 -11.33 18.75 -2.28
N THR A 176 -10.61 19.56 -3.03
CA THR A 176 -10.43 19.42 -4.48
C THR A 176 -8.95 19.56 -4.82
N TRP A 177 -8.57 19.06 -5.99
CA TRP A 177 -7.23 19.30 -6.53
C TRP A 177 -6.97 20.81 -6.73
N GLU A 178 -8.01 21.59 -7.09
CA GLU A 178 -7.89 23.05 -7.16
C GLU A 178 -7.58 23.69 -5.82
N ASP A 179 -8.27 23.28 -4.74
CA ASP A 179 -7.93 23.70 -3.38
C ASP A 179 -6.47 23.40 -3.06
N LEU A 180 -6.01 22.18 -3.40
CA LEU A 180 -4.64 21.78 -3.14
C LEU A 180 -3.65 22.73 -3.81
N LEU A 181 -3.81 22.99 -5.11
CA LEU A 181 -2.94 23.87 -5.85
C LEU A 181 -2.93 25.30 -5.28
N VAL A 182 -4.11 25.89 -5.14
CA VAL A 182 -4.26 27.31 -4.76
C VAL A 182 -3.72 27.56 -3.35
N TYR A 183 -4.16 26.76 -2.38
CA TYR A 183 -3.80 26.99 -0.99
C TYR A 183 -2.39 26.51 -0.64
N SER A 184 -1.90 25.41 -1.24
CA SER A 184 -0.49 25.01 -1.06
C SER A 184 0.49 26.02 -1.66
N ALA A 185 0.14 26.65 -2.79
CA ALA A 185 0.95 27.73 -3.37
C ALA A 185 1.04 28.94 -2.41
N ARG A 186 -0.09 29.30 -1.76
CA ARG A 186 -0.10 30.34 -0.72
C ARG A 186 0.73 29.93 0.48
N ILE A 187 0.59 28.69 0.98
CA ILE A 187 1.38 28.19 2.11
C ILE A 187 2.87 28.26 1.78
N LYS A 188 3.27 27.81 0.59
CA LYS A 188 4.70 27.88 0.17
C LYS A 188 5.19 29.31 0.09
N LYS A 189 4.42 30.22 -0.52
CA LYS A 189 4.78 31.62 -0.69
C LYS A 189 4.84 32.40 0.64
N GLU A 190 3.81 32.22 1.49
CA GLU A 190 3.62 33.03 2.70
C GLU A 190 4.34 32.44 3.93
N LEU A 191 4.46 31.08 3.99
CA LEU A 191 4.95 30.37 5.17
C LEU A 191 6.23 29.55 4.89
N GLY A 192 6.70 29.45 3.63
CA GLY A 192 7.91 28.71 3.24
C GLY A 192 7.78 27.20 3.32
N VAL A 193 6.56 26.64 3.46
CA VAL A 193 6.33 25.21 3.59
C VAL A 193 5.76 24.64 2.29
N GLN A 194 6.47 23.67 1.72
CA GLN A 194 6.07 23.06 0.44
C GLN A 194 4.93 22.03 0.60
N ASN A 195 4.36 21.62 -0.52
CA ASN A 195 3.54 20.42 -0.66
C ASN A 195 4.46 19.19 -0.72
N GLY A 196 3.96 18.01 -0.39
CA GLY A 196 4.72 16.77 -0.34
C GLY A 196 4.18 15.67 -1.24
N ILE A 197 3.84 15.98 -2.50
CA ILE A 197 3.51 14.98 -3.52
C ILE A 197 4.75 14.64 -4.33
N GLY A 198 5.12 13.35 -4.40
CA GLY A 198 6.23 12.86 -5.20
C GLY A 198 5.90 12.83 -6.69
N ILE A 199 6.93 12.97 -7.53
CA ILE A 199 6.85 12.79 -9.00
C ILE A 199 8.09 12.00 -9.45
N SER A 200 8.37 10.88 -8.78
CA SER A 200 9.50 10.00 -9.07
C SER A 200 9.02 8.59 -9.44
N GLN A 201 9.96 7.72 -9.80
CA GLN A 201 9.65 6.32 -10.07
C GLN A 201 9.56 5.53 -8.75
N GLU A 202 8.53 5.81 -7.98
CA GLU A 202 8.23 5.17 -6.70
C GLU A 202 6.70 5.05 -6.50
N LEU A 203 6.29 4.33 -5.46
CA LEU A 203 4.91 3.86 -5.28
C LEU A 203 3.93 5.01 -5.05
N ASP A 204 4.23 5.93 -4.13
CA ASP A 204 3.29 7.01 -3.77
C ASP A 204 3.09 7.99 -4.93
N SER A 205 4.14 8.25 -5.71
CA SER A 205 4.03 9.04 -6.96
C SER A 205 3.14 8.35 -7.99
N ASN A 206 3.18 7.02 -8.07
CA ASN A 206 2.33 6.24 -8.96
C ASN A 206 0.85 6.33 -8.53
N MET A 207 0.59 6.19 -7.22
CA MET A 207 -0.75 6.29 -6.63
C MET A 207 -1.32 7.71 -6.77
N ALA A 208 -0.54 8.75 -6.45
CA ALA A 208 -0.93 10.13 -6.59
C ALA A 208 -1.25 10.51 -8.04
N GLY A 209 -0.42 10.07 -9.00
CA GLY A 209 -0.65 10.29 -10.42
C GLY A 209 -1.95 9.64 -10.92
N ARG A 210 -2.24 8.42 -10.47
CA ARG A 210 -3.49 7.72 -10.81
C ARG A 210 -4.70 8.39 -10.16
N ALA A 211 -4.63 8.77 -8.90
CA ALA A 211 -5.69 9.50 -8.21
C ALA A 211 -6.05 10.82 -8.94
N LEU A 212 -5.03 11.53 -9.42
CA LEU A 212 -5.22 12.74 -10.22
C LEU A 212 -5.92 12.42 -11.54
N LEU A 213 -5.46 11.41 -12.31
CA LEU A 213 -6.09 11.00 -13.57
C LEU A 213 -7.57 10.66 -13.38
N TRP A 214 -7.89 9.81 -12.39
CA TRP A 214 -9.27 9.41 -12.10
C TRP A 214 -10.15 10.59 -11.69
N SER A 215 -9.59 11.56 -10.95
CA SER A 215 -10.30 12.77 -10.56
C SER A 215 -10.56 13.72 -11.74
N PHE A 216 -9.79 13.59 -12.82
CA PHE A 216 -10.02 14.25 -14.10
C PHE A 216 -10.86 13.39 -15.08
N ASP A 217 -11.55 12.37 -14.57
CA ASP A 217 -12.38 11.42 -15.34
C ASP A 217 -11.62 10.77 -16.51
N THR A 218 -10.38 10.39 -16.30
CA THR A 218 -9.54 9.64 -17.22
C THR A 218 -8.75 8.58 -16.46
N GLY A 219 -7.94 7.79 -17.14
CA GLY A 219 -7.14 6.72 -16.54
C GLY A 219 -6.29 6.03 -17.60
N THR A 220 -5.67 4.92 -17.23
CA THR A 220 -4.90 4.08 -18.17
C THR A 220 -5.82 3.32 -19.11
N GLN A 221 -6.93 2.81 -18.58
CA GLN A 221 -7.92 2.00 -19.31
C GLN A 221 -9.37 2.43 -19.02
N ASP A 222 -10.29 1.99 -19.86
CA ASP A 222 -11.72 2.01 -19.60
C ASP A 222 -12.20 0.69 -18.93
N ARG A 223 -13.53 0.55 -18.75
CA ARG A 223 -14.13 -0.67 -18.19
C ARG A 223 -13.99 -1.91 -19.07
N ASN A 224 -13.71 -1.69 -20.37
CA ASN A 224 -13.54 -2.75 -21.36
C ASN A 224 -12.06 -3.02 -21.66
N GLU A 225 -11.16 -2.54 -20.79
CA GLU A 225 -9.71 -2.73 -20.89
C GLU A 225 -9.09 -2.16 -22.18
N HIS A 226 -9.66 -1.08 -22.69
CA HIS A 226 -9.05 -0.29 -23.77
C HIS A 226 -8.22 0.85 -23.18
N VAL A 227 -7.02 1.06 -23.71
CA VAL A 227 -6.16 2.16 -23.30
C VAL A 227 -6.77 3.49 -23.67
N ILE A 228 -7.01 4.36 -22.68
CA ILE A 228 -7.65 5.67 -22.85
C ILE A 228 -6.75 6.86 -22.47
N LEU A 229 -5.45 6.64 -22.21
CA LEU A 229 -4.53 7.72 -21.81
C LEU A 229 -4.46 8.88 -22.81
N ASP A 230 -4.52 8.60 -24.12
CA ASP A 230 -4.36 9.61 -25.16
C ASP A 230 -5.65 10.42 -25.37
N ASN A 231 -5.92 11.34 -24.45
CA ASN A 231 -7.10 12.20 -24.49
C ASN A 231 -6.85 13.58 -23.84
N LYS A 232 -7.75 14.53 -24.08
CA LYS A 232 -7.64 15.92 -23.57
C LYS A 232 -7.62 16.00 -22.05
N LYS A 233 -8.40 15.18 -21.34
CA LYS A 233 -8.47 15.18 -19.87
C LYS A 233 -7.14 14.71 -19.25
N THR A 234 -6.47 13.74 -19.86
CA THR A 234 -5.13 13.32 -19.46
C THR A 234 -4.12 14.47 -19.65
N VAL A 235 -4.18 15.17 -20.78
CA VAL A 235 -3.32 16.35 -21.02
C VAL A 235 -3.56 17.43 -19.96
N GLU A 236 -4.82 17.69 -19.61
CA GLU A 236 -5.19 18.66 -18.56
C GLU A 236 -4.64 18.22 -17.19
N ALA A 237 -4.77 16.96 -16.82
CA ALA A 237 -4.22 16.41 -15.58
C ALA A 237 -2.68 16.54 -15.53
N VAL A 238 -2.00 16.28 -16.66
CA VAL A 238 -0.55 16.42 -16.76
C VAL A 238 -0.11 17.88 -16.64
N LYS A 239 -0.81 18.81 -17.27
CA LYS A 239 -0.58 20.26 -17.11
C LYS A 239 -0.81 20.70 -15.67
N TYR A 240 -1.88 20.21 -15.04
CA TYR A 240 -2.15 20.48 -13.62
C TYR A 240 -0.98 20.02 -12.72
N MET A 241 -0.46 18.80 -12.90
CA MET A 241 0.67 18.30 -12.12
C MET A 241 1.94 19.13 -12.31
N ALA A 242 2.20 19.60 -13.54
CA ALA A 242 3.31 20.52 -13.82
C ALA A 242 3.13 21.86 -13.10
N ASP A 243 1.93 22.42 -13.09
CA ASP A 243 1.58 23.62 -12.34
C ASP A 243 1.72 23.42 -10.82
N LEU A 244 1.27 22.26 -10.31
CA LEU A 244 1.42 21.90 -8.89
C LEU A 244 2.90 21.86 -8.52
N TYR A 245 3.72 21.22 -9.35
CA TYR A 245 5.18 21.19 -9.13
C TYR A 245 5.76 22.60 -9.09
N GLU A 246 5.54 23.41 -10.10
CA GLU A 246 6.14 24.72 -10.20
C GLU A 246 5.77 25.64 -9.02
N LYS A 247 4.52 25.61 -8.64
CA LYS A 247 3.98 26.52 -7.61
C LYS A 247 4.16 26.02 -6.18
N THR A 248 4.24 24.69 -5.96
CA THR A 248 4.11 24.14 -4.60
C THR A 248 5.22 23.17 -4.16
N LEU A 249 5.97 22.59 -5.08
CA LEU A 249 6.98 21.56 -4.80
C LEU A 249 8.41 22.08 -4.96
N THR A 250 9.38 21.22 -4.66
CA THR A 250 10.81 21.47 -4.90
C THR A 250 11.40 20.33 -5.74
N PRO A 251 12.60 20.52 -6.38
CA PRO A 251 13.19 19.50 -7.26
C PRO A 251 13.49 18.14 -6.60
N GLU A 252 13.54 18.08 -5.27
CA GLU A 252 13.80 16.82 -4.55
C GLU A 252 12.74 15.76 -4.84
N VAL A 253 11.50 16.14 -5.21
CA VAL A 253 10.37 15.22 -5.48
C VAL A 253 10.62 14.26 -6.66
N PHE A 254 11.60 14.54 -7.53
CA PHE A 254 11.98 13.65 -8.63
C PHE A 254 12.92 12.52 -8.24
N GLY A 255 13.46 12.53 -7.02
CA GLY A 255 14.34 11.50 -6.49
C GLY A 255 13.80 10.83 -5.22
N TRP A 256 12.52 10.98 -4.93
CA TRP A 256 11.90 10.42 -3.73
C TRP A 256 11.81 8.90 -3.77
N THR A 257 11.82 8.33 -2.57
CA THR A 257 11.51 6.95 -2.24
C THR A 257 10.16 6.90 -1.51
N PRO A 258 9.53 5.74 -1.32
CA PRO A 258 8.25 5.63 -0.62
C PRO A 258 8.20 6.16 0.82
N ALA A 259 9.37 6.41 1.44
CA ALA A 259 9.45 7.00 2.79
C ALA A 259 9.62 8.54 2.78
N SER A 260 9.85 9.16 1.61
CA SER A 260 10.29 10.56 1.53
C SER A 260 9.21 11.55 1.94
N ASN A 261 7.96 11.36 1.52
CA ASN A 261 6.83 12.19 1.89
C ASN A 261 6.55 12.12 3.41
N ASN A 262 6.61 10.92 4.02
CA ASN A 262 6.49 10.72 5.45
C ASN A 262 7.55 11.52 6.22
N GLN A 263 8.81 11.38 5.81
CA GLN A 263 9.94 12.09 6.43
C GLN A 263 9.76 13.60 6.33
N LEU A 264 9.29 14.09 5.17
CA LEU A 264 9.06 15.50 4.96
C LEU A 264 7.96 16.06 5.87
N LEU A 265 6.85 15.33 6.01
CA LEU A 265 5.73 15.73 6.88
C LEU A 265 6.13 15.71 8.35
N ILE A 266 6.79 14.64 8.82
CA ILE A 266 7.26 14.47 10.20
C ILE A 266 8.29 15.55 10.56
N ALA A 267 9.15 15.94 9.62
CA ALA A 267 10.09 17.04 9.79
C ALA A 267 9.42 18.44 9.80
N GLY A 268 8.10 18.53 9.66
CA GLY A 268 7.37 19.79 9.62
C GLY A 268 7.53 20.58 8.31
N ARG A 269 8.12 19.99 7.28
CA ARG A 269 8.48 20.63 6.01
C ARG A 269 7.45 20.44 4.90
N ALA A 270 6.43 19.60 5.10
CA ALA A 270 5.30 19.47 4.20
C ALA A 270 4.02 20.07 4.79
N SER A 271 3.22 20.71 3.95
CA SER A 271 1.87 21.20 4.30
C SER A 271 0.78 20.15 4.04
N TYR A 272 1.04 19.24 3.12
CA TYR A 272 0.13 18.18 2.67
C TYR A 272 0.96 17.05 2.02
N ILE A 273 0.55 15.80 2.22
CA ILE A 273 1.01 14.64 1.48
C ILE A 273 -0.19 13.77 1.10
N LEU A 274 -0.09 12.96 0.05
CA LEU A 274 -0.95 11.80 -0.16
C LEU A 274 -0.23 10.59 0.45
N ASN A 275 -0.83 9.99 1.46
CA ASN A 275 -0.27 8.85 2.17
C ASN A 275 -1.32 8.22 3.08
N SER A 276 -0.98 7.05 3.61
CA SER A 276 -1.73 6.43 4.70
C SER A 276 -1.42 7.08 6.05
N ILE A 277 -1.99 6.53 7.12
CA ILE A 277 -1.76 7.03 8.49
C ILE A 277 -0.35 6.74 9.04
N SER A 278 0.57 6.16 8.26
CA SER A 278 1.92 5.80 8.74
C SER A 278 2.74 7.00 9.18
N ALA A 279 2.68 8.10 8.42
CA ALA A 279 3.35 9.35 8.79
C ALA A 279 2.83 9.89 10.12
N TYR A 280 1.51 9.87 10.32
CA TYR A 280 0.88 10.29 11.58
C TYR A 280 1.30 9.38 12.75
N ARG A 281 1.29 8.03 12.58
CA ARG A 281 1.72 7.10 13.62
C ARG A 281 3.19 7.26 14.00
N SER A 282 4.06 7.51 13.02
CA SER A 282 5.46 7.82 13.29
C SER A 282 5.61 9.16 14.01
N ALA A 283 4.88 10.20 13.56
CA ALA A 283 4.92 11.50 14.22
C ALA A 283 4.42 11.43 15.69
N GLN A 284 3.42 10.60 16.01
CA GLN A 284 2.97 10.40 17.39
C GLN A 284 4.10 9.92 18.32
N LYS A 285 5.05 9.15 17.81
CA LYS A 285 6.20 8.61 18.57
C LYS A 285 7.36 9.59 18.62
N ASP A 286 7.67 10.20 17.47
CA ASP A 286 8.92 10.94 17.28
C ASP A 286 8.76 12.46 17.49
N VAL A 287 7.64 13.05 17.05
CA VAL A 287 7.38 14.49 17.10
C VAL A 287 5.89 14.75 17.40
N PRO A 288 5.44 14.55 18.66
CA PRO A 288 4.03 14.63 19.04
C PRO A 288 3.32 15.93 18.64
N GLU A 289 4.04 17.07 18.62
CA GLU A 289 3.46 18.36 18.23
C GLU A 289 3.10 18.41 16.74
N ILE A 290 3.86 17.72 15.90
CA ILE A 290 3.52 17.55 14.47
C ILE A 290 2.30 16.62 14.35
N ALA A 291 2.27 15.50 15.08
CA ALA A 291 1.15 14.57 15.07
C ALA A 291 -0.18 15.27 15.44
N LYS A 292 -0.18 16.12 16.47
CA LYS A 292 -1.38 16.88 16.88
C LYS A 292 -1.92 17.77 15.77
N ASP A 293 -1.03 18.27 14.90
CA ASP A 293 -1.39 19.17 13.80
C ASP A 293 -1.75 18.43 12.48
N ILE A 294 -1.44 17.13 12.37
CA ILE A 294 -1.84 16.31 11.21
C ILE A 294 -3.32 15.99 11.29
N TYR A 295 -4.04 16.24 10.20
CA TYR A 295 -5.45 15.89 9.98
C TYR A 295 -5.58 15.24 8.60
N PHE A 296 -6.74 14.63 8.33
CA PHE A 296 -6.97 13.84 7.12
C PHE A 296 -8.08 14.42 6.26
N SER A 297 -7.89 14.39 4.96
CA SER A 297 -8.91 14.65 3.95
C SER A 297 -9.20 13.38 3.15
N PRO A 298 -10.45 13.12 2.72
CA PRO A 298 -10.75 12.07 1.77
C PRO A 298 -10.11 12.36 0.41
N ALA A 299 -10.28 11.43 -0.55
CA ALA A 299 -9.86 11.63 -1.93
C ALA A 299 -10.29 12.99 -2.48
N LEU A 300 -9.35 13.71 -3.08
CA LEU A 300 -9.59 15.04 -3.65
C LEU A 300 -10.45 14.93 -4.92
N LYS A 301 -11.44 15.84 -5.04
CA LYS A 301 -12.29 15.91 -6.21
C LYS A 301 -11.63 16.69 -7.33
N GLY A 302 -11.79 16.20 -8.56
CA GLY A 302 -11.40 16.90 -9.77
C GLY A 302 -12.48 17.85 -10.30
N PRO A 303 -12.27 18.42 -11.49
CA PRO A 303 -13.19 19.39 -12.10
C PRO A 303 -14.62 18.86 -12.32
N GLY A 304 -14.77 17.54 -12.57
CA GLY A 304 -16.08 16.88 -12.71
C GLY A 304 -16.79 16.56 -11.39
N GLY A 305 -16.18 16.90 -10.23
CA GLY A 305 -16.74 16.61 -8.91
C GLY A 305 -16.48 15.19 -8.41
N THR A 306 -15.85 14.33 -9.22
CA THR A 306 -15.44 12.97 -8.87
C THR A 306 -14.09 13.01 -8.16
N GLY A 307 -13.92 12.16 -7.13
CA GLY A 307 -12.66 12.00 -6.42
C GLY A 307 -12.42 10.55 -6.07
N TRP A 308 -11.30 10.02 -6.53
CA TRP A 308 -10.83 8.67 -6.21
C TRP A 308 -9.39 8.73 -5.70
N ALA A 309 -9.09 7.89 -4.72
CA ALA A 309 -7.73 7.57 -4.33
C ALA A 309 -7.43 6.11 -4.63
N SER A 310 -6.18 5.79 -4.91
CA SER A 310 -5.72 4.41 -4.92
C SER A 310 -5.87 3.80 -3.53
N GLU A 311 -5.99 2.48 -3.43
CA GLU A 311 -5.57 1.81 -2.22
C GLU A 311 -4.07 2.11 -2.01
N HIS A 312 -3.69 2.62 -0.84
CA HIS A 312 -2.28 2.89 -0.53
C HIS A 312 -1.49 1.59 -0.45
N VAL A 313 -2.05 0.60 0.23
CA VAL A 313 -1.60 -0.79 0.23
C VAL A 313 -2.81 -1.68 0.00
N ILE A 314 -2.64 -2.67 -0.85
CA ILE A 314 -3.55 -3.80 -1.00
C ILE A 314 -2.77 -5.08 -0.67
N TYR A 315 -3.08 -5.73 0.46
CA TYR A 315 -2.36 -6.92 0.91
C TYR A 315 -2.80 -8.13 0.10
N VAL A 316 -2.15 -8.35 -1.04
CA VAL A 316 -2.43 -9.49 -1.92
C VAL A 316 -1.36 -10.56 -1.74
N SER A 317 -1.72 -11.64 -1.07
CA SER A 317 -0.86 -12.82 -0.94
C SER A 317 -1.01 -13.72 -2.15
N VAL A 318 0.11 -14.12 -2.75
CA VAL A 318 0.16 -15.12 -3.81
C VAL A 318 0.83 -16.40 -3.34
N ILE A 319 0.47 -17.52 -3.96
CA ILE A 319 1.13 -18.81 -3.79
C ILE A 319 1.76 -19.19 -5.13
N PRO A 320 3.12 -19.20 -5.24
CA PRO A 320 3.77 -19.53 -6.48
C PRO A 320 3.50 -20.97 -6.94
N LYS A 321 3.51 -21.23 -8.25
CA LYS A 321 3.34 -22.58 -8.80
C LYS A 321 4.41 -23.55 -8.30
N PHE A 322 5.65 -23.10 -8.09
CA PHE A 322 6.72 -23.93 -7.54
C PHE A 322 6.49 -24.34 -6.07
N ALA A 323 5.63 -23.62 -5.35
CA ALA A 323 5.25 -23.89 -3.96
C ALA A 323 3.95 -24.75 -3.82
N ALA A 324 3.45 -25.33 -4.90
CA ALA A 324 2.19 -26.08 -4.92
C ALA A 324 2.10 -27.18 -3.85
N ARG A 325 3.23 -27.80 -3.47
CA ARG A 325 3.31 -28.81 -2.41
C ARG A 325 2.91 -28.32 -1.01
N ASN A 326 2.99 -27.01 -0.78
CA ASN A 326 2.66 -26.34 0.47
C ASN A 326 1.38 -25.49 0.38
N ALA A 327 0.65 -25.55 -0.75
CA ALA A 327 -0.51 -24.71 -1.01
C ALA A 327 -1.62 -24.89 0.05
N ASP A 328 -1.81 -26.10 0.56
CA ASP A 328 -2.77 -26.40 1.63
C ASP A 328 -2.43 -25.65 2.93
N LEU A 329 -1.17 -25.66 3.33
CA LEU A 329 -0.70 -24.93 4.52
C LEU A 329 -0.79 -23.42 4.33
N ALA A 330 -0.39 -22.94 3.15
CA ALA A 330 -0.47 -21.52 2.80
C ALA A 330 -1.91 -21.01 2.86
N LYS A 331 -2.86 -21.73 2.25
CA LYS A 331 -4.28 -21.37 2.28
C LYS A 331 -4.85 -21.40 3.71
N GLN A 332 -4.51 -22.40 4.50
CA GLN A 332 -4.92 -22.51 5.89
C GLN A 332 -4.39 -21.34 6.73
N PHE A 333 -3.12 -20.96 6.55
CA PHE A 333 -2.52 -19.81 7.22
C PHE A 333 -3.25 -18.50 6.88
N LEU A 334 -3.54 -18.26 5.61
CA LEU A 334 -4.23 -17.05 5.14
C LEU A 334 -5.67 -16.96 5.68
N LEU A 335 -6.38 -18.09 5.77
CA LEU A 335 -7.71 -18.11 6.41
C LEU A 335 -7.64 -17.82 7.91
N ASP A 336 -6.64 -18.36 8.61
CA ASP A 336 -6.43 -18.07 10.03
C ASP A 336 -6.08 -16.60 10.27
N LEU A 337 -5.27 -15.99 9.39
CA LEU A 337 -4.97 -14.56 9.43
C LEU A 337 -6.24 -13.72 9.29
N CYS A 338 -7.13 -14.04 8.34
CA CYS A 338 -8.42 -13.36 8.19
C CYS A 338 -9.32 -13.52 9.42
N ALA A 339 -9.34 -14.70 10.02
CA ALA A 339 -10.12 -14.96 11.25
C ALA A 339 -9.60 -14.16 12.46
N ASN A 340 -8.35 -13.72 12.43
CA ASN A 340 -7.68 -12.95 13.48
C ASN A 340 -7.33 -11.52 13.06
N TYR A 341 -8.01 -10.97 12.06
CA TYR A 341 -7.67 -9.67 11.49
C TYR A 341 -7.93 -8.48 12.43
N ASP A 342 -8.72 -8.66 13.49
CA ASP A 342 -8.83 -7.73 14.61
C ASP A 342 -7.45 -7.40 15.22
N ARG A 343 -6.57 -8.42 15.33
CA ARG A 343 -5.21 -8.25 15.81
C ARG A 343 -4.35 -7.52 14.78
N ALA A 344 -4.47 -7.84 13.49
CA ALA A 344 -3.76 -7.13 12.43
C ALA A 344 -4.10 -5.62 12.45
N MET A 345 -5.39 -5.26 12.59
CA MET A 345 -5.83 -3.87 12.73
C MET A 345 -5.21 -3.20 13.97
N TRP A 346 -5.24 -3.88 15.12
CA TRP A 346 -4.71 -3.33 16.38
C TRP A 346 -3.19 -3.16 16.33
N GLU A 347 -2.48 -4.18 15.90
CA GLU A 347 -1.01 -4.19 15.92
C GLU A 347 -0.40 -3.33 14.80
N SER A 348 -1.15 -3.06 13.73
CA SER A 348 -0.79 -2.04 12.73
C SER A 348 -1.18 -0.62 13.14
N GLU A 349 -1.72 -0.42 14.35
CA GLU A 349 -2.21 0.87 14.84
C GLU A 349 -3.25 1.50 13.87
N LEU A 350 -4.15 0.67 13.32
CA LEU A 350 -5.18 0.98 12.32
C LEU A 350 -4.65 1.29 10.91
N TYR A 351 -3.38 0.98 10.62
CA TYR A 351 -2.86 1.09 9.26
C TYR A 351 -3.54 0.08 8.34
N ALA A 352 -3.61 -1.19 8.75
CA ALA A 352 -4.28 -2.25 8.00
C ALA A 352 -5.78 -2.29 8.29
N SER A 353 -6.59 -2.24 7.23
CA SER A 353 -8.05 -2.43 7.26
C SER A 353 -8.42 -3.80 6.69
N PRO A 354 -9.46 -4.48 7.19
CA PRO A 354 -9.83 -5.80 6.70
C PRO A 354 -10.52 -5.71 5.34
N SER A 355 -10.25 -6.66 4.45
CA SER A 355 -11.04 -6.80 3.22
C SER A 355 -12.35 -7.57 3.42
N PHE A 356 -12.49 -8.32 4.53
CA PHE A 356 -13.68 -9.06 4.93
C PHE A 356 -14.27 -8.47 6.22
N PHE A 357 -15.07 -7.43 6.10
CA PHE A 357 -15.62 -6.70 7.24
C PHE A 357 -16.59 -7.48 8.11
N HIS A 358 -17.21 -8.55 7.59
CA HIS A 358 -18.16 -9.37 8.33
C HIS A 358 -17.49 -10.52 9.11
N THR A 359 -16.14 -10.60 9.11
CA THR A 359 -15.42 -11.58 9.92
C THR A 359 -15.88 -11.50 11.37
N PRO A 360 -16.39 -12.60 11.96
CA PRO A 360 -16.80 -12.64 13.35
C PRO A 360 -15.60 -12.42 14.28
N LEU A 361 -15.83 -11.75 15.40
CA LEU A 361 -14.75 -11.55 16.38
C LEU A 361 -14.48 -12.84 17.15
N PRO A 362 -13.22 -13.28 17.29
CA PRO A 362 -12.85 -14.42 18.11
C PRO A 362 -13.23 -14.22 19.58
N ALA A 363 -13.57 -15.31 20.25
CA ALA A 363 -13.81 -15.30 21.70
C ALA A 363 -12.51 -15.12 22.51
N GLY A 364 -12.63 -14.81 23.81
CA GLY A 364 -11.50 -14.69 24.74
C GLY A 364 -10.82 -13.32 24.71
N GLU A 365 -9.79 -13.15 25.52
CA GLU A 365 -8.96 -11.93 25.57
C GLU A 365 -8.11 -11.81 24.32
N ARG A 366 -7.99 -10.58 23.79
CA ARG A 366 -7.33 -10.31 22.51
C ARG A 366 -6.09 -9.43 22.65
N GLY A 367 -5.71 -9.02 23.87
CA GLY A 367 -4.58 -8.12 24.12
C GLY A 367 -4.83 -6.67 23.71
N TYR A 368 -6.10 -6.29 23.51
CA TYR A 368 -6.55 -4.92 23.28
C TYR A 368 -7.90 -4.67 23.96
N PRO A 369 -8.28 -3.41 24.28
CA PRO A 369 -9.59 -3.08 24.84
C PRO A 369 -10.71 -3.46 23.88
N ARG A 370 -11.62 -4.32 24.33
CA ARG A 370 -12.78 -4.74 23.53
C ARG A 370 -13.71 -3.58 23.26
N VAL A 371 -14.22 -3.52 22.02
CA VAL A 371 -15.32 -2.63 21.65
C VAL A 371 -16.62 -3.26 22.14
N SER A 372 -17.32 -2.56 23.06
CA SER A 372 -18.57 -3.04 23.63
C SER A 372 -19.63 -3.22 22.54
N GLY A 373 -20.29 -4.40 22.53
CA GLY A 373 -21.33 -4.72 21.57
C GLY A 373 -20.87 -5.06 20.16
N ALA A 374 -19.56 -5.00 19.88
CA ALA A 374 -19.05 -5.40 18.57
C ALA A 374 -19.22 -6.89 18.32
N ARG A 375 -19.69 -7.28 17.14
CA ARG A 375 -19.94 -8.66 16.71
C ARG A 375 -18.96 -9.11 15.62
N ASN A 376 -18.46 -8.18 14.84
CA ASN A 376 -17.58 -8.43 13.68
C ASN A 376 -16.57 -7.29 13.49
N LEU A 377 -15.70 -7.43 12.51
CA LEU A 377 -14.66 -6.42 12.22
C LEU A 377 -15.23 -5.06 11.81
N ARG A 378 -16.41 -4.99 11.18
CA ARG A 378 -17.05 -3.71 10.81
C ARG A 378 -17.37 -2.87 12.05
N ASP A 379 -17.89 -3.51 13.09
CA ASP A 379 -18.23 -2.82 14.33
C ASP A 379 -16.96 -2.25 15.00
N VAL A 380 -15.88 -3.04 15.04
CA VAL A 380 -14.58 -2.63 15.59
C VAL A 380 -13.97 -1.50 14.77
N TYR A 381 -13.93 -1.65 13.45
CA TYR A 381 -13.42 -0.64 12.53
C TYR A 381 -14.14 0.70 12.71
N ASN A 382 -15.46 0.68 12.70
CA ASN A 382 -16.25 1.89 12.88
C ASN A 382 -15.99 2.57 14.22
N ALA A 383 -15.87 1.80 15.29
CA ALA A 383 -15.59 2.34 16.63
C ALA A 383 -14.19 2.98 16.69
N TRP A 384 -13.17 2.29 16.21
CA TRP A 384 -11.78 2.75 16.30
C TRP A 384 -11.48 3.93 15.36
N PHE A 385 -12.07 3.98 14.17
CA PHE A 385 -11.94 5.13 13.29
C PHE A 385 -12.81 6.31 13.70
N SER A 386 -13.83 6.09 14.53
CA SER A 386 -14.61 7.18 15.16
C SER A 386 -13.94 7.75 16.41
N LYS A 387 -13.19 6.92 17.14
CA LYS A 387 -12.43 7.32 18.32
C LYS A 387 -11.12 6.52 18.32
N ASP A 388 -10.07 7.15 17.85
CA ASP A 388 -8.74 6.53 17.73
C ASP A 388 -8.22 6.05 19.10
N PRO A 389 -8.04 4.72 19.31
CA PRO A 389 -7.51 4.20 20.55
C PRO A 389 -6.03 4.51 20.78
N PHE A 390 -5.32 4.99 19.76
CA PHE A 390 -3.90 5.38 19.80
C PHE A 390 -3.70 6.89 19.83
N ALA A 391 -4.79 7.69 19.91
CA ALA A 391 -4.69 9.13 19.99
C ALA A 391 -3.89 9.59 21.20
N LEU A 392 -3.02 10.58 21.00
CA LEU A 392 -2.28 11.21 22.09
C LEU A 392 -3.19 12.11 22.93
N PRO A 393 -2.85 12.35 24.19
CA PRO A 393 -3.57 13.33 25.01
C PRO A 393 -3.64 14.69 24.32
N GLY A 394 -4.86 15.22 24.22
CA GLY A 394 -5.13 16.51 23.56
C GLY A 394 -5.34 16.44 22.04
N GLU A 395 -5.27 15.27 21.43
CA GLU A 395 -5.70 15.12 20.03
C GLU A 395 -7.23 15.10 19.89
N ALA A 396 -7.72 15.58 18.74
CA ALA A 396 -9.15 15.54 18.44
C ALA A 396 -9.63 14.09 18.29
N PRO A 397 -10.66 13.66 19.02
CA PRO A 397 -11.08 12.25 19.05
C PRO A 397 -11.57 11.73 17.69
N GLY A 398 -12.14 12.61 16.87
CA GLY A 398 -12.66 12.28 15.53
C GLY A 398 -11.68 12.51 14.38
N LYS A 399 -10.39 12.62 14.64
CA LYS A 399 -9.36 12.92 13.63
C LYS A 399 -9.38 11.90 12.47
N LEU A 400 -9.65 10.62 12.74
CA LEU A 400 -9.69 9.54 11.74
C LEU A 400 -11.06 9.34 11.07
N LEU A 401 -12.09 10.14 11.43
CA LEU A 401 -13.43 10.01 10.82
C LEU A 401 -13.45 10.02 9.28
N PRO A 402 -12.64 10.85 8.59
CA PRO A 402 -12.57 10.79 7.12
C PRO A 402 -12.17 9.42 6.58
N LEU A 403 -11.36 8.65 7.33
CA LEU A 403 -10.86 7.34 6.92
C LEU A 403 -11.87 6.22 7.17
N ARG A 404 -12.84 6.41 8.08
CA ARG A 404 -13.90 5.42 8.33
C ARG A 404 -14.71 5.10 7.08
N ASP A 405 -14.89 6.09 6.22
CA ASP A 405 -15.64 5.96 4.96
C ASP A 405 -14.72 5.73 3.74
N ALA A 406 -13.45 5.38 3.96
CA ALA A 406 -12.44 5.30 2.90
C ALA A 406 -12.78 4.28 1.79
N GLU A 407 -13.52 3.22 2.08
CA GLU A 407 -13.96 2.27 1.05
C GLU A 407 -14.89 2.90 -0.02
N LYS A 408 -15.50 4.06 0.26
CA LYS A 408 -16.38 4.77 -0.69
C LYS A 408 -15.62 5.55 -1.75
N TRP A 409 -14.36 5.90 -1.48
CA TRP A 409 -13.52 6.71 -2.35
C TRP A 409 -12.17 6.06 -2.69
N SER A 410 -11.89 4.86 -2.16
CA SER A 410 -10.74 4.04 -2.58
C SER A 410 -11.08 3.14 -3.75
N THR A 411 -10.12 2.94 -4.65
CA THR A 411 -10.28 2.06 -5.80
C THR A 411 -8.95 1.41 -6.20
N ASN A 412 -9.01 0.38 -7.05
CA ASN A 412 -7.85 -0.37 -7.52
C ASN A 412 -7.09 0.34 -8.65
N ILE A 413 -5.85 -0.08 -8.90
CA ILE A 413 -4.94 0.52 -9.90
C ILE A 413 -5.50 0.52 -11.32
N GLY A 414 -6.37 -0.42 -11.67
CA GLY A 414 -6.99 -0.52 -12.99
C GLY A 414 -8.30 0.24 -13.16
N HIS A 415 -8.70 1.07 -12.15
CA HIS A 415 -9.97 1.79 -12.21
C HIS A 415 -10.17 2.56 -13.52
N PRO A 416 -11.39 2.49 -14.14
CA PRO A 416 -12.65 1.85 -13.67
C PRO A 416 -12.76 0.34 -13.97
N GLY A 417 -11.77 -0.26 -14.62
CA GLY A 417 -11.68 -1.69 -14.91
C GLY A 417 -10.99 -2.48 -13.79
N PRO A 418 -10.66 -3.77 -14.04
CA PRO A 418 -9.93 -4.62 -13.11
C PRO A 418 -8.45 -4.24 -13.05
N ALA A 419 -7.76 -4.67 -12.00
CA ALA A 419 -6.29 -4.66 -11.95
C ALA A 419 -5.75 -5.85 -12.76
N ASN A 420 -5.88 -5.78 -14.08
CA ASN A 420 -5.42 -6.83 -14.99
C ASN A 420 -3.87 -6.85 -15.14
N PRO A 421 -3.28 -7.88 -15.80
CA PRO A 421 -1.83 -7.99 -15.95
C PRO A 421 -1.15 -6.78 -16.63
N ALA A 422 -1.82 -6.10 -17.54
CA ALA A 422 -1.26 -4.90 -18.17
C ALA A 422 -1.18 -3.72 -17.18
N GLU A 423 -2.18 -3.55 -16.33
CA GLU A 423 -2.16 -2.54 -15.26
C GLU A 423 -1.08 -2.83 -14.21
N GLY A 424 -0.89 -4.11 -13.86
CA GLY A 424 0.21 -4.54 -12.97
C GLY A 424 1.58 -4.18 -13.56
N GLU A 425 1.81 -4.44 -14.85
CA GLU A 425 3.07 -4.09 -15.52
C GLU A 425 3.25 -2.58 -15.68
N ILE A 426 2.19 -1.82 -16.04
CA ILE A 426 2.24 -0.35 -16.11
C ILE A 426 2.56 0.25 -14.74
N PHE A 427 2.00 -0.32 -13.67
CA PHE A 427 2.31 0.09 -12.30
C PHE A 427 3.76 -0.20 -11.95
N GLY A 428 4.23 -1.43 -12.15
CA GLY A 428 5.59 -1.87 -11.83
C GLY A 428 6.69 -1.19 -12.66
N THR A 429 6.37 -0.69 -13.86
CA THR A 429 7.30 0.03 -14.75
C THR A 429 7.22 1.55 -14.65
N PHE A 430 6.38 2.07 -13.77
CA PHE A 430 6.26 3.50 -13.46
C PHE A 430 5.92 4.39 -14.69
N VAL A 431 5.13 3.88 -15.63
CA VAL A 431 4.72 4.65 -16.83
C VAL A 431 4.03 5.96 -16.45
N ILE A 432 3.12 5.92 -15.46
CA ILE A 432 2.32 7.08 -15.06
C ILE A 432 3.15 8.17 -14.38
N PRO A 433 3.92 7.92 -13.32
CA PRO A 433 4.75 8.99 -12.72
C PRO A 433 5.82 9.50 -13.68
N THR A 434 6.34 8.64 -14.58
CA THR A 434 7.29 9.07 -15.62
C THR A 434 6.65 10.05 -16.61
N MET A 435 5.39 9.83 -16.99
CA MET A 435 4.62 10.75 -17.85
C MET A 435 4.53 12.14 -17.19
N PHE A 436 4.17 12.22 -15.94
CA PHE A 436 4.10 13.49 -15.19
C PHE A 436 5.47 14.17 -15.03
N ALA A 437 6.51 13.38 -14.69
CA ALA A 437 7.86 13.89 -14.48
C ALA A 437 8.46 14.54 -15.71
N ARG A 438 8.24 13.99 -16.91
CA ARG A 438 8.73 14.55 -18.18
C ARG A 438 8.27 15.99 -18.39
N VAL A 439 7.00 16.27 -18.07
CA VAL A 439 6.39 17.61 -18.26
C VAL A 439 6.76 18.55 -17.11
N ALA A 440 6.69 18.10 -15.87
CA ALA A 440 7.10 18.91 -14.72
C ALA A 440 8.57 19.35 -14.81
N GLN A 441 9.44 18.49 -15.35
CA GLN A 441 10.86 18.83 -15.64
C GLN A 441 11.06 19.61 -16.94
N ARG A 442 9.99 19.99 -17.66
CA ARG A 442 10.04 20.69 -18.94
C ARG A 442 10.84 19.96 -20.04
N ARG A 443 10.89 18.62 -19.98
CA ARG A 443 11.58 17.79 -20.99
C ARG A 443 10.73 17.51 -22.22
N GLN A 444 9.40 17.54 -22.07
CA GLN A 444 8.40 17.34 -23.14
C GLN A 444 7.19 18.24 -22.90
N SER A 445 6.43 18.51 -23.95
CA SER A 445 5.07 19.05 -23.81
C SER A 445 4.14 18.01 -23.17
N ALA A 446 3.01 18.48 -22.63
CA ALA A 446 2.02 17.58 -22.04
C ALA A 446 1.46 16.59 -23.09
N GLU A 447 1.19 17.09 -24.29
CA GLU A 447 0.68 16.32 -25.42
C GLU A 447 1.65 15.23 -25.88
N GLU A 448 2.94 15.54 -25.98
CA GLU A 448 3.99 14.57 -26.34
C GLU A 448 4.15 13.48 -25.27
N SER A 449 4.20 13.89 -24.00
CA SER A 449 4.39 12.94 -22.88
C SER A 449 3.19 12.00 -22.74
N VAL A 450 1.97 12.50 -22.89
CA VAL A 450 0.74 11.70 -22.88
C VAL A 450 0.74 10.72 -24.04
N LYS A 451 1.04 11.18 -25.27
CA LYS A 451 1.11 10.32 -26.46
C LYS A 451 2.15 9.21 -26.30
N GLN A 452 3.31 9.53 -25.72
CA GLN A 452 4.35 8.53 -25.45
C GLN A 452 3.87 7.51 -24.42
N ALA A 453 3.33 7.93 -23.26
CA ALA A 453 2.83 7.02 -22.23
C ALA A 453 1.69 6.13 -22.75
N ALA A 454 0.80 6.68 -23.58
CA ALA A 454 -0.26 5.91 -24.22
C ALA A 454 0.27 4.87 -25.20
N ALA A 455 1.33 5.19 -25.97
CA ALA A 455 1.98 4.21 -26.83
C ALA A 455 2.66 3.07 -26.05
N GLU A 456 3.34 3.40 -24.95
CA GLU A 456 3.91 2.43 -24.02
C GLU A 456 2.80 1.55 -23.44
N GLY A 457 1.70 2.15 -22.94
CA GLY A 457 0.55 1.44 -22.41
C GLY A 457 -0.09 0.49 -23.45
N ARG A 458 -0.36 0.96 -24.67
CA ARG A 458 -0.89 0.10 -25.74
C ARG A 458 -0.01 -1.11 -26.03
N LYS A 459 1.31 -0.92 -26.09
CA LYS A 459 2.26 -2.03 -26.29
C LYS A 459 2.17 -3.08 -25.18
N ILE A 460 2.03 -2.64 -23.92
CA ILE A 460 1.89 -3.52 -22.77
C ILE A 460 0.54 -4.25 -22.84
N PHE A 461 -0.55 -3.55 -23.09
CA PHE A 461 -1.88 -4.15 -23.25
C PHE A 461 -1.93 -5.17 -24.39
N ASP A 462 -1.36 -4.86 -25.54
CA ASP A 462 -1.32 -5.76 -26.69
C ASP A 462 -0.52 -7.04 -26.40
N LYS A 463 0.59 -6.93 -25.64
CA LYS A 463 1.37 -8.07 -25.16
C LYS A 463 0.52 -9.03 -24.33
N TRP A 464 -0.22 -8.51 -23.35
CA TRP A 464 -1.02 -9.33 -22.45
C TRP A 464 -2.31 -9.85 -23.10
N ARG A 465 -2.86 -9.07 -24.04
CA ARG A 465 -4.00 -9.51 -24.88
C ARG A 465 -3.61 -10.67 -25.80
N ALA A 466 -2.40 -10.63 -26.37
CA ALA A 466 -1.87 -11.74 -27.17
C ALA A 466 -1.69 -13.02 -26.37
N GLN A 467 -1.51 -12.94 -25.05
CA GLN A 467 -1.45 -14.08 -24.14
C GLN A 467 -2.83 -14.56 -23.66
N GLY A 468 -3.93 -13.87 -24.04
CA GLY A 468 -5.28 -14.19 -23.63
C GLY A 468 -5.60 -13.89 -22.15
N LEU A 469 -4.82 -13.00 -21.53
CA LEU A 469 -4.96 -12.65 -20.11
C LEU A 469 -5.73 -11.36 -19.87
N ILE A 470 -6.04 -10.60 -20.92
CA ILE A 470 -6.90 -9.41 -20.89
C ILE A 470 -7.76 -9.33 -22.14
N GLY A 471 -8.92 -8.68 -22.02
CA GLY A 471 -9.79 -8.35 -23.16
C GLY A 471 -10.24 -9.58 -23.91
N LYS A 472 -10.72 -10.63 -23.22
CA LYS A 472 -11.46 -11.69 -23.92
C LYS A 472 -12.59 -11.03 -24.69
N LYS A 473 -12.46 -10.98 -26.00
CA LYS A 473 -13.53 -10.51 -26.86
C LYS A 473 -14.77 -11.33 -26.59
N GLY A 474 -15.83 -10.65 -26.15
CA GLY A 474 -17.18 -11.20 -26.23
C GLY A 474 -17.53 -11.44 -27.68
#